data_e3253e49fd0e884a54c6d51bd1948df7
#
_entry.id   e3253e49fd0e884a54c6d51bd1948df7
#
_cell.length_a   1.000
_cell.length_b   1.000
_cell.length_c   1.000
_cell.angle_alpha   90.00
_cell.angle_beta   90.00
_cell.angle_gamma   90.00
#
_symmetry.space_group_name_H-M   'P 1'
#
loop_
_entity.id
_entity.type
_entity.pdbx_description
1 polymer ?
#
loop_
_entity_poly.entity_id
_entity_poly.type
_entity_poly.pdbx_seq_one_letter_code
_entity_poly.pdbx_strand_id
1 'polypeptide(L)'
;MEQDYLIAGHRIRVERDRLVQEIAALPGFPVFKTKSGSEPLCRFIATPNQAPVFEQVYYRSEIDGIVSRFGRYTDGYVFDMTFPDVEPLSMWMIQDARIAYFTGNFAPILLRFACWIAYGVAAAPLGTVAIHTSTICYQGKAVLFLGESGTGKSTHTRLWRENIEGAVLLNDDSPILRIIDGEPWIYGSPWSGKTPCYKNESYPLAACLRLSQAPYNQIKRLSVAQGYGALHPSCPPDFAYSDELYDYISDTLSSLLSAVPVYHLACLPDADAAHLSHDTIFGVCGK
;
A
#
# COMPACT_ATOMS: atom_id res chain seq x y z
N MET A 1 -22.52 17.08 0.23
CA MET A 1 -21.35 17.28 -0.68
C MET A 1 -20.74 15.92 -0.99
N GLU A 2 -20.21 15.73 -2.21
CA GLU A 2 -19.51 14.51 -2.63
C GLU A 2 -18.15 14.90 -3.22
N GLN A 3 -17.16 14.04 -3.07
CA GLN A 3 -15.84 14.21 -3.66
C GLN A 3 -15.30 12.86 -4.13
N ASP A 4 -14.81 12.82 -5.35
CA ASP A 4 -14.22 11.63 -5.94
C ASP A 4 -12.69 11.69 -5.91
N TYR A 5 -12.07 10.51 -5.72
CA TYR A 5 -10.64 10.30 -5.77
C TYR A 5 -10.34 9.13 -6.69
N LEU A 6 -9.28 9.24 -7.50
CA LEU A 6 -8.79 8.17 -8.37
C LEU A 6 -7.47 7.63 -7.81
N ILE A 7 -7.49 6.44 -7.25
CA ILE A 7 -6.33 5.79 -6.62
C ILE A 7 -6.05 4.49 -7.36
N ALA A 8 -4.87 4.35 -7.94
CA ALA A 8 -4.47 3.20 -8.76
C ALA A 8 -5.52 2.81 -9.83
N GLY A 9 -6.13 3.82 -10.47
CA GLY A 9 -7.17 3.61 -11.47
C GLY A 9 -8.55 3.21 -10.93
N HIS A 10 -8.71 3.09 -9.61
CA HIS A 10 -9.99 2.85 -8.94
C HIS A 10 -10.56 4.15 -8.41
N ARG A 11 -11.82 4.42 -8.73
CA ARG A 11 -12.53 5.59 -8.23
C ARG A 11 -13.15 5.30 -6.86
N ILE A 12 -12.86 6.14 -5.89
CA ILE A 12 -13.50 6.16 -4.57
C ILE A 12 -14.36 7.41 -4.47
N ARG A 13 -15.62 7.26 -4.08
CA ARG A 13 -16.54 8.37 -3.81
C ARG A 13 -16.68 8.56 -2.32
N VAL A 14 -16.41 9.76 -1.85
CA VAL A 14 -16.63 10.16 -0.45
C VAL A 14 -17.90 11.01 -0.36
N GLU A 15 -18.78 10.66 0.57
CA GLU A 15 -20.07 11.29 0.75
C GLU A 15 -20.26 11.80 2.18
N ARG A 16 -21.13 12.80 2.36
CA ARG A 16 -21.38 13.54 3.59
C ARG A 16 -20.32 14.59 3.90
N ASP A 17 -20.77 15.80 4.18
CA ASP A 17 -19.94 16.99 4.25
C ASP A 17 -18.77 16.86 5.23
N ARG A 18 -19.01 16.32 6.42
CA ARG A 18 -17.97 16.11 7.43
C ARG A 18 -16.86 15.19 6.91
N LEU A 19 -17.21 14.01 6.39
CA LEU A 19 -16.20 13.05 5.91
C LEU A 19 -15.44 13.58 4.69
N VAL A 20 -16.13 14.28 3.79
CA VAL A 20 -15.50 14.93 2.62
C VAL A 20 -14.46 15.95 3.07
N GLN A 21 -14.78 16.79 4.07
CA GLN A 21 -13.85 17.79 4.59
C GLN A 21 -12.65 17.16 5.27
N GLU A 22 -12.87 16.17 6.13
CA GLU A 22 -11.79 15.48 6.86
C GLU A 22 -10.84 14.72 5.93
N ILE A 23 -11.35 13.98 4.94
CA ILE A 23 -10.51 13.29 3.96
C ILE A 23 -9.78 14.30 3.05
N ALA A 24 -10.43 15.39 2.66
CA ALA A 24 -9.77 16.43 1.86
C ALA A 24 -8.64 17.14 2.59
N ALA A 25 -8.65 17.13 3.93
CA ALA A 25 -7.60 17.68 4.77
C ALA A 25 -6.40 16.72 4.98
N LEU A 26 -6.55 15.42 4.67
CA LEU A 26 -5.44 14.47 4.72
C LEU A 26 -4.39 14.80 3.65
N PRO A 27 -3.09 14.92 3.98
CA PRO A 27 -2.07 15.51 3.10
C PRO A 27 -1.97 14.85 1.70
N GLY A 28 -2.15 13.53 1.61
CA GLY A 28 -2.02 12.80 0.34
C GLY A 28 -3.23 12.93 -0.58
N PHE A 29 -4.44 13.03 -0.04
CA PHE A 29 -5.68 12.91 -0.81
C PHE A 29 -5.92 14.01 -1.86
N PRO A 30 -5.56 15.28 -1.64
CA PRO A 30 -5.78 16.33 -2.64
C PRO A 30 -5.20 16.04 -4.02
N VAL A 31 -4.06 15.32 -4.09
CA VAL A 31 -3.39 14.94 -5.34
C VAL A 31 -4.21 13.95 -6.17
N PHE A 32 -5.07 13.16 -5.53
CA PHE A 32 -5.87 12.11 -6.15
C PHE A 32 -7.29 12.53 -6.48
N LYS A 33 -7.68 13.80 -6.24
CA LYS A 33 -9.01 14.30 -6.61
C LYS A 33 -9.28 14.14 -8.10
N THR A 34 -10.49 13.70 -8.43
CA THR A 34 -10.91 13.51 -9.82
C THR A 34 -12.35 13.97 -10.04
N LYS A 35 -12.67 14.22 -11.31
CA LYS A 35 -14.04 14.42 -11.81
C LYS A 35 -14.42 13.29 -12.78
N SER A 36 -13.71 12.17 -12.77
CA SER A 36 -13.99 11.01 -13.62
C SER A 36 -15.44 10.53 -13.42
N GLY A 37 -16.12 10.23 -14.51
CA GLY A 37 -17.51 9.78 -14.52
C GLY A 37 -17.71 8.26 -14.40
N SER A 38 -16.65 7.45 -14.23
CA SER A 38 -16.79 5.99 -14.08
C SER A 38 -17.53 5.64 -12.78
N GLU A 39 -18.16 4.47 -12.74
CA GLU A 39 -18.77 3.94 -11.51
C GLU A 39 -17.72 3.81 -10.39
N PRO A 40 -17.97 4.25 -9.15
CA PRO A 40 -17.02 4.12 -8.08
C PRO A 40 -16.83 2.65 -7.67
N LEU A 41 -15.57 2.27 -7.43
CA LEU A 41 -15.22 0.99 -6.83
C LEU A 41 -15.86 0.85 -5.44
N CYS A 42 -15.75 1.92 -4.65
CA CYS A 42 -16.26 1.96 -3.30
C CYS A 42 -16.76 3.38 -2.95
N ARG A 43 -17.81 3.43 -2.11
CA ARG A 43 -18.36 4.67 -1.56
C ARG A 43 -18.04 4.73 -0.07
N PHE A 44 -17.42 5.80 0.38
CA PHE A 44 -17.12 6.10 1.78
C PHE A 44 -18.17 7.04 2.34
N ILE A 45 -18.93 6.59 3.32
CA ILE A 45 -20.11 7.30 3.82
C ILE A 45 -20.02 7.49 5.34
N ALA A 46 -19.99 8.73 5.83
CA ALA A 46 -20.14 8.98 7.25
C ALA A 46 -21.58 8.68 7.70
N THR A 47 -21.71 8.03 8.85
CA THR A 47 -23.01 7.67 9.42
C THR A 47 -23.04 7.89 10.94
N PRO A 48 -24.21 8.30 11.52
CA PRO A 48 -24.39 8.34 12.97
C PRO A 48 -24.67 6.94 13.58
N ASN A 49 -24.84 5.91 12.75
CA ASN A 49 -25.14 4.56 13.22
C ASN A 49 -23.94 3.99 13.97
N GLN A 50 -24.20 3.14 14.95
CA GLN A 50 -23.18 2.38 15.64
C GLN A 50 -22.58 1.33 14.68
N ALA A 51 -21.28 1.11 14.80
CA ALA A 51 -20.61 0.01 14.12
C ALA A 51 -21.13 -1.36 14.59
N PRO A 52 -21.19 -2.36 13.71
CA PRO A 52 -21.53 -3.72 14.10
C PRO A 52 -20.49 -4.28 15.06
N VAL A 53 -20.90 -5.25 15.87
CA VAL A 53 -20.03 -5.96 16.81
C VAL A 53 -19.21 -6.99 16.04
N PHE A 54 -17.93 -7.14 16.37
CA PHE A 54 -17.09 -8.19 15.85
C PHE A 54 -17.64 -9.58 16.22
N GLU A 55 -17.85 -10.43 15.24
CA GLU A 55 -18.05 -11.88 15.46
C GLU A 55 -16.70 -12.58 15.57
N GLN A 56 -15.73 -12.13 14.78
CA GLN A 56 -14.37 -12.64 14.79
C GLN A 56 -13.37 -11.50 14.57
N VAL A 57 -12.37 -11.40 15.43
CA VAL A 57 -11.22 -10.51 15.22
C VAL A 57 -10.13 -11.31 14.51
N TYR A 58 -9.77 -10.89 13.30
CA TYR A 58 -8.69 -11.48 12.52
C TYR A 58 -7.33 -10.96 12.94
N TYR A 59 -7.23 -9.65 13.13
CA TYR A 59 -5.98 -9.00 13.47
C TYR A 59 -6.19 -7.91 14.53
N ARG A 60 -5.26 -7.85 15.49
CA ARG A 60 -5.17 -6.79 16.50
C ARG A 60 -3.74 -6.27 16.54
N SER A 61 -3.59 -4.96 16.46
CA SER A 61 -2.31 -4.28 16.64
C SER A 61 -2.39 -3.30 17.80
N GLU A 62 -1.26 -3.12 18.49
CA GLU A 62 -1.10 -2.08 19.51
C GLU A 62 0.30 -1.47 19.37
N ILE A 63 0.36 -0.22 18.90
CA ILE A 63 1.60 0.50 18.63
C ILE A 63 1.45 1.91 19.17
N ASP A 64 2.38 2.32 20.04
CA ASP A 64 2.42 3.66 20.64
C ASP A 64 1.09 4.10 21.30
N GLY A 65 0.41 3.15 21.95
CA GLY A 65 -0.89 3.38 22.59
C GLY A 65 -2.09 3.42 21.64
N ILE A 66 -1.85 3.25 20.34
CA ILE A 66 -2.91 3.12 19.33
C ILE A 66 -3.28 1.64 19.22
N VAL A 67 -4.54 1.33 19.44
CA VAL A 67 -5.08 -0.01 19.28
C VAL A 67 -5.93 -0.06 18.02
N SER A 68 -5.67 -1.02 17.13
CA SER A 68 -6.53 -1.31 15.98
C SER A 68 -7.00 -2.75 16.00
N ARG A 69 -8.20 -2.99 15.49
CA ARG A 69 -8.75 -4.32 15.27
C ARG A 69 -9.39 -4.38 13.88
N PHE A 70 -9.13 -5.48 13.18
CA PHE A 70 -9.80 -5.82 11.92
C PHE A 70 -10.41 -7.21 12.04
N GLY A 71 -11.59 -7.40 11.48
CA GLY A 71 -12.26 -8.69 11.52
C GLY A 71 -13.58 -8.71 10.79
N ARG A 72 -14.40 -9.70 11.13
CA ARG A 72 -15.68 -9.96 10.51
C ARG A 72 -16.85 -9.68 11.46
N TYR A 73 -17.97 -9.23 10.87
CA TYR A 73 -19.31 -9.29 11.43
C TYR A 73 -20.21 -10.03 10.43
N THR A 74 -21.50 -10.29 10.77
CA THR A 74 -22.43 -11.12 10.01
C THR A 74 -22.42 -10.84 8.49
N ASP A 75 -22.41 -9.58 8.09
CA ASP A 75 -22.60 -9.16 6.69
C ASP A 75 -21.33 -8.66 5.99
N GLY A 76 -20.16 -8.76 6.65
CA GLY A 76 -18.93 -8.27 6.03
C GLY A 76 -17.77 -7.99 6.99
N TYR A 77 -17.01 -6.94 6.72
CA TYR A 77 -15.81 -6.60 7.46
C TYR A 77 -16.01 -5.39 8.36
N VAL A 78 -15.36 -5.39 9.51
CA VAL A 78 -15.35 -4.28 10.46
C VAL A 78 -13.91 -3.99 10.92
N PHE A 79 -13.63 -2.71 11.06
CA PHE A 79 -12.36 -2.18 11.56
C PHE A 79 -12.64 -1.12 12.60
N ASP A 80 -11.89 -1.12 13.68
CA ASP A 80 -11.84 0.00 14.62
C ASP A 80 -10.41 0.37 15.00
N MET A 81 -10.25 1.62 15.38
CA MET A 81 -8.97 2.16 15.80
C MET A 81 -9.17 3.26 16.84
N THR A 82 -8.41 3.22 17.93
CA THR A 82 -8.53 4.15 19.05
C THR A 82 -7.19 4.51 19.67
N PHE A 83 -7.15 5.70 20.29
CA PHE A 83 -6.15 6.07 21.29
C PHE A 83 -6.71 5.89 22.70
N PRO A 84 -5.88 5.84 23.75
CA PRO A 84 -6.34 5.94 25.13
C PRO A 84 -7.20 7.20 25.33
N ASP A 85 -8.33 7.04 26.04
CA ASP A 85 -9.24 8.12 26.41
C ASP A 85 -9.87 8.92 25.25
N VAL A 86 -9.84 8.39 24.02
CA VAL A 86 -10.43 9.02 22.84
C VAL A 86 -11.48 8.11 22.23
N GLU A 87 -12.60 8.70 21.80
CA GLU A 87 -13.63 7.96 21.07
C GLU A 87 -13.01 7.24 19.85
N PRO A 88 -13.28 5.93 19.65
CA PRO A 88 -12.76 5.20 18.52
C PRO A 88 -13.32 5.73 17.18
N LEU A 89 -12.54 5.55 16.11
CA LEU A 89 -13.06 5.52 14.76
C LEU A 89 -13.42 4.08 14.43
N SER A 90 -14.64 3.87 13.94
CA SER A 90 -15.05 2.58 13.39
C SER A 90 -15.42 2.71 11.92
N MET A 91 -15.04 1.70 11.14
CA MET A 91 -15.40 1.54 9.74
C MET A 91 -15.93 0.12 9.52
N TRP A 92 -16.98 -0.03 8.72
CA TRP A 92 -17.44 -1.35 8.30
C TRP A 92 -17.89 -1.35 6.86
N MET A 93 -17.80 -2.51 6.22
CA MET A 93 -18.19 -2.73 4.84
C MET A 93 -19.12 -3.93 4.74
N ILE A 94 -20.21 -3.77 4.02
CA ILE A 94 -21.01 -4.89 3.57
C ILE A 94 -20.28 -5.51 2.37
N GLN A 95 -20.02 -6.81 2.42
CA GLN A 95 -19.12 -7.50 1.51
C GLN A 95 -19.39 -7.23 0.02
N ASP A 96 -20.66 -7.27 -0.42
CA ASP A 96 -21.02 -7.10 -1.83
C ASP A 96 -21.48 -5.70 -2.22
N ALA A 97 -21.73 -4.82 -1.24
CA ALA A 97 -22.33 -3.50 -1.50
C ALA A 97 -21.33 -2.41 -1.90
N ARG A 98 -20.02 -2.68 -1.80
CA ARG A 98 -18.96 -1.69 -2.09
C ARG A 98 -19.17 -0.34 -1.41
N ILE A 99 -19.71 -0.41 -0.19
CA ILE A 99 -19.95 0.76 0.66
C ILE A 99 -19.20 0.56 1.95
N ALA A 100 -18.36 1.53 2.30
CA ALA A 100 -17.71 1.63 3.60
C ALA A 100 -18.37 2.73 4.42
N TYR A 101 -18.92 2.38 5.57
CA TYR A 101 -19.50 3.30 6.54
C TYR A 101 -18.45 3.68 7.57
N PHE A 102 -18.44 4.96 7.96
CA PHE A 102 -17.50 5.53 8.92
C PHE A 102 -18.26 6.23 10.05
N THR A 103 -17.88 5.98 11.29
CA THR A 103 -18.46 6.63 12.47
C THR A 103 -17.41 6.93 13.54
N GLY A 104 -17.68 7.85 14.45
CA GLY A 104 -16.82 8.18 15.59
C GLY A 104 -15.85 9.32 15.32
N ASN A 105 -14.62 9.19 15.81
CA ASN A 105 -13.61 10.24 15.74
C ASN A 105 -12.81 10.19 14.45
N PHE A 106 -12.90 11.24 13.63
CA PHE A 106 -12.17 11.36 12.37
C PHE A 106 -10.79 12.04 12.52
N ALA A 107 -10.10 11.83 13.65
CA ALA A 107 -8.72 12.28 13.77
C ALA A 107 -7.88 11.78 12.57
N PRO A 108 -7.00 12.63 12.01
CA PRO A 108 -6.31 12.35 10.73
C PRO A 108 -5.62 10.99 10.67
N ILE A 109 -4.95 10.57 11.74
CA ILE A 109 -4.25 9.28 11.78
C ILE A 109 -5.23 8.11 11.73
N LEU A 110 -6.35 8.16 12.49
CA LEU A 110 -7.37 7.11 12.52
C LEU A 110 -8.06 7.01 11.15
N LEU A 111 -8.47 8.16 10.61
CA LEU A 111 -9.19 8.23 9.33
C LEU A 111 -8.32 7.74 8.16
N ARG A 112 -7.03 8.10 8.16
CA ARG A 112 -6.09 7.65 7.14
C ARG A 112 -5.98 6.14 7.08
N PHE A 113 -5.86 5.46 8.23
CA PHE A 113 -5.81 3.99 8.31
C PHE A 113 -7.14 3.36 7.93
N ALA A 114 -8.27 3.87 8.43
CA ALA A 114 -9.59 3.35 8.07
C ALA A 114 -9.86 3.45 6.56
N CYS A 115 -9.47 4.56 5.91
CA CYS A 115 -9.53 4.69 4.45
C CYS A 115 -8.62 3.68 3.73
N TRP A 116 -7.44 3.39 4.29
CA TRP A 116 -6.50 2.41 3.73
C TRP A 116 -7.07 0.99 3.79
N ILE A 117 -7.63 0.59 4.94
CA ILE A 117 -8.31 -0.70 5.10
C ILE A 117 -9.53 -0.80 4.16
N ALA A 118 -10.41 0.20 4.15
CA ALA A 118 -11.60 0.19 3.29
C ALA A 118 -11.24 0.08 1.80
N TYR A 119 -10.23 0.83 1.36
CA TYR A 119 -9.72 0.73 -0.01
C TYR A 119 -9.15 -0.67 -0.29
N GLY A 120 -8.34 -1.22 0.63
CA GLY A 120 -7.71 -2.52 0.48
C GLY A 120 -8.74 -3.65 0.33
N VAL A 121 -9.76 -3.69 1.20
CA VAL A 121 -10.85 -4.67 1.13
C VAL A 121 -11.59 -4.56 -0.21
N ALA A 122 -11.93 -3.34 -0.66
CA ALA A 122 -12.65 -3.15 -1.92
C ALA A 122 -11.82 -3.49 -3.16
N ALA A 123 -10.50 -3.28 -3.13
CA ALA A 123 -9.62 -3.40 -4.28
C ALA A 123 -8.98 -4.80 -4.42
N ALA A 124 -8.85 -5.57 -3.32
CA ALA A 124 -8.20 -6.88 -3.33
C ALA A 124 -8.79 -7.86 -4.37
N PRO A 125 -10.14 -7.98 -4.53
CA PRO A 125 -10.74 -8.86 -5.54
C PRO A 125 -10.37 -8.49 -6.99
N LEU A 126 -9.81 -7.30 -7.19
CA LEU A 126 -9.43 -6.77 -8.51
C LEU A 126 -7.91 -6.83 -8.75
N GLY A 127 -7.20 -7.72 -8.05
CA GLY A 127 -5.76 -7.88 -8.18
C GLY A 127 -4.98 -6.62 -7.77
N THR A 128 -5.46 -5.93 -6.74
CA THR A 128 -4.91 -4.64 -6.30
C THR A 128 -4.59 -4.69 -4.80
N VAL A 129 -3.33 -4.47 -4.45
CA VAL A 129 -2.81 -4.60 -3.07
C VAL A 129 -1.87 -3.45 -2.74
N ALA A 130 -2.05 -2.84 -1.56
CA ALA A 130 -1.06 -1.94 -0.99
C ALA A 130 0.14 -2.76 -0.50
N ILE A 131 1.36 -2.36 -0.87
CA ILE A 131 2.59 -3.06 -0.46
C ILE A 131 3.47 -2.14 0.35
N HIS A 132 3.89 -2.57 1.55
CA HIS A 132 4.82 -1.82 2.39
C HIS A 132 6.24 -1.81 1.81
N THR A 133 6.53 -0.80 0.98
CA THR A 133 7.80 -0.65 0.24
C THR A 133 8.21 0.81 0.13
N SER A 134 9.49 1.04 -0.22
CA SER A 134 9.93 2.30 -0.82
C SER A 134 10.15 2.06 -2.33
N THR A 135 9.67 2.95 -3.17
CA THR A 135 9.57 2.72 -4.63
C THR A 135 10.28 3.80 -5.42
N ILE A 136 11.19 3.39 -6.27
CA ILE A 136 11.86 4.26 -7.26
C ILE A 136 11.25 4.03 -8.64
N CYS A 137 11.13 5.13 -9.40
CA CYS A 137 10.91 5.11 -10.84
C CYS A 137 12.18 5.48 -11.56
N TYR A 138 12.52 4.71 -12.59
CA TYR A 138 13.66 4.93 -13.44
C TYR A 138 13.35 4.45 -14.87
N GLN A 139 13.64 5.29 -15.87
CA GLN A 139 13.38 5.00 -17.30
C GLN A 139 11.98 4.45 -17.59
N GLY A 140 10.95 5.05 -16.95
CA GLY A 140 9.56 4.66 -17.16
C GLY A 140 9.14 3.33 -16.50
N LYS A 141 9.93 2.78 -15.58
CA LYS A 141 9.65 1.55 -14.84
C LYS A 141 9.80 1.76 -13.35
N ALA A 142 9.07 0.98 -12.54
CA ALA A 142 9.16 1.00 -11.08
C ALA A 142 10.06 -0.12 -10.55
N VAL A 143 10.71 0.14 -9.43
CA VAL A 143 11.48 -0.84 -8.65
C VAL A 143 11.03 -0.76 -7.20
N LEU A 144 10.64 -1.89 -6.61
CA LEU A 144 10.21 -2.00 -5.22
C LEU A 144 11.35 -2.43 -4.30
N PHE A 145 11.57 -1.67 -3.23
CA PHE A 145 12.52 -2.03 -2.17
C PHE A 145 11.77 -2.50 -0.94
N LEU A 146 11.84 -3.81 -0.68
CA LEU A 146 11.16 -4.54 0.39
C LEU A 146 12.06 -4.68 1.61
N GLY A 147 11.47 -4.82 2.77
CA GLY A 147 12.18 -5.10 4.02
C GLY A 147 11.36 -4.63 5.22
N GLU A 148 11.67 -5.14 6.39
CA GLU A 148 11.06 -4.71 7.63
C GLU A 148 11.38 -3.25 7.97
N SER A 149 10.69 -2.70 8.96
CA SER A 149 11.03 -1.35 9.45
C SER A 149 12.48 -1.31 9.91
N GLY A 150 13.22 -0.29 9.49
CA GLY A 150 14.64 -0.13 9.85
C GLY A 150 15.64 -0.90 8.97
N THR A 151 15.23 -1.71 8.00
CA THR A 151 16.18 -2.42 7.09
C THR A 151 16.93 -1.50 6.12
N GLY A 152 16.50 -0.24 5.98
CA GLY A 152 17.18 0.73 5.11
C GLY A 152 16.49 1.00 3.77
N LYS A 153 15.20 0.66 3.60
CA LYS A 153 14.43 0.94 2.35
C LYS A 153 14.58 2.39 1.89
N SER A 154 14.22 3.35 2.75
CA SER A 154 14.29 4.79 2.42
C SER A 154 15.74 5.26 2.24
N THR A 155 16.71 4.65 2.93
CA THR A 155 18.13 4.91 2.70
C THR A 155 18.54 4.46 1.30
N HIS A 156 18.16 3.27 0.88
CA HIS A 156 18.53 2.73 -0.42
C HIS A 156 17.88 3.51 -1.57
N THR A 157 16.61 3.88 -1.44
CA THR A 157 15.94 4.75 -2.44
C THR A 157 16.53 6.17 -2.47
N ARG A 158 17.06 6.68 -1.36
CA ARG A 158 17.84 7.94 -1.34
C ARG A 158 19.14 7.77 -2.11
N LEU A 159 19.90 6.68 -1.88
CA LEU A 159 21.13 6.37 -2.60
C LEU A 159 20.92 6.27 -4.12
N TRP A 160 19.81 5.65 -4.55
CA TRP A 160 19.44 5.64 -5.97
C TRP A 160 19.28 7.05 -6.53
N ARG A 161 18.54 7.93 -5.84
CA ARG A 161 18.32 9.32 -6.30
C ARG A 161 19.58 10.18 -6.30
N GLU A 162 20.53 9.86 -5.42
CA GLU A 162 21.80 10.59 -5.31
C GLU A 162 22.85 10.12 -6.35
N ASN A 163 22.81 8.86 -6.78
CA ASN A 163 23.89 8.26 -7.58
C ASN A 163 23.44 7.77 -8.96
N ILE A 164 22.14 7.71 -9.26
CA ILE A 164 21.59 7.27 -10.54
C ILE A 164 20.77 8.40 -11.13
N GLU A 165 21.32 9.02 -12.20
CA GLU A 165 20.67 10.14 -12.88
C GLU A 165 19.29 9.71 -13.44
N GLY A 166 18.25 10.51 -13.13
CA GLY A 166 16.88 10.24 -13.55
C GLY A 166 16.08 9.30 -12.64
N ALA A 167 16.67 8.78 -11.55
CA ALA A 167 15.94 8.03 -10.53
C ALA A 167 15.09 8.97 -9.65
N VAL A 168 13.79 8.69 -9.53
CA VAL A 168 12.86 9.49 -8.73
C VAL A 168 12.03 8.63 -7.78
N LEU A 169 11.74 9.14 -6.60
CA LEU A 169 10.86 8.49 -5.64
C LEU A 169 9.41 8.57 -6.13
N LEU A 170 8.71 7.43 -6.18
CA LEU A 170 7.28 7.37 -6.47
C LEU A 170 6.44 7.40 -5.19
N ASN A 171 6.81 6.57 -4.23
CA ASN A 171 6.14 6.48 -2.92
C ASN A 171 7.10 5.88 -1.89
N ASP A 172 6.94 6.27 -0.63
CA ASP A 172 7.73 5.74 0.49
C ASP A 172 6.79 5.30 1.59
N ASP A 173 6.28 4.08 1.53
CA ASP A 173 5.48 3.36 2.51
C ASP A 173 4.41 2.43 1.90
N SER A 174 3.44 2.95 1.16
CA SER A 174 2.27 2.18 0.70
C SER A 174 1.90 2.47 -0.76
N PRO A 175 2.81 2.26 -1.73
CA PRO A 175 2.41 2.24 -3.14
C PRO A 175 1.41 1.11 -3.38
N ILE A 176 0.65 1.22 -4.46
CA ILE A 176 -0.35 0.22 -4.82
C ILE A 176 0.18 -0.62 -5.98
N LEU A 177 0.31 -1.93 -5.75
CA LEU A 177 0.47 -2.93 -6.80
C LEU A 177 -0.90 -3.23 -7.42
N ARG A 178 -0.97 -3.26 -8.74
CA ARG A 178 -2.14 -3.72 -9.47
C ARG A 178 -1.73 -4.58 -10.66
N ILE A 179 -2.43 -5.69 -10.86
CA ILE A 179 -2.26 -6.52 -12.05
C ILE A 179 -3.27 -6.07 -13.11
N ILE A 180 -2.76 -5.69 -14.29
CA ILE A 180 -3.57 -5.26 -15.44
C ILE A 180 -3.16 -6.10 -16.64
N ASP A 181 -4.09 -6.88 -17.17
CA ASP A 181 -3.85 -7.79 -18.32
C ASP A 181 -2.63 -8.72 -18.11
N GLY A 182 -2.43 -9.18 -16.87
CA GLY A 182 -1.30 -10.02 -16.48
C GLY A 182 0.00 -9.27 -16.17
N GLU A 183 0.06 -7.98 -16.38
CA GLU A 183 1.22 -7.13 -16.13
C GLU A 183 1.13 -6.42 -14.77
N PRO A 184 2.17 -6.48 -13.92
CA PRO A 184 2.20 -5.75 -12.66
C PRO A 184 2.55 -4.28 -12.85
N TRP A 185 1.70 -3.41 -12.37
CA TRP A 185 1.85 -1.96 -12.34
C TRP A 185 1.95 -1.45 -10.91
N ILE A 186 2.79 -0.46 -10.70
CA ILE A 186 2.94 0.23 -9.41
C ILE A 186 2.44 1.66 -9.54
N TYR A 187 1.57 2.02 -8.61
CA TYR A 187 0.96 3.33 -8.51
C TYR A 187 1.44 4.04 -7.25
N GLY A 188 1.65 5.36 -7.34
CA GLY A 188 1.67 6.20 -6.16
C GLY A 188 0.33 6.20 -5.45
N SER A 189 0.31 6.58 -4.19
CA SER A 189 -0.88 6.52 -3.35
C SER A 189 -0.99 7.72 -2.41
N PRO A 190 -2.17 7.98 -1.81
CA PRO A 190 -2.32 8.99 -0.78
C PRO A 190 -1.70 8.58 0.57
N TRP A 191 -1.15 7.38 0.67
CA TRP A 191 -0.50 6.85 1.86
C TRP A 191 1.02 6.85 1.69
N SER A 192 1.72 7.67 2.47
CA SER A 192 3.18 7.78 2.48
C SER A 192 3.69 7.78 3.91
N GLY A 193 4.92 7.31 4.13
CA GLY A 193 5.52 7.19 5.44
C GLY A 193 6.22 8.48 5.91
N LYS A 194 7.41 8.30 6.48
CA LYS A 194 8.21 9.42 7.04
C LYS A 194 8.66 10.43 5.98
N THR A 195 8.81 9.98 4.72
CA THR A 195 9.12 10.87 3.59
C THR A 195 7.83 11.15 2.83
N PRO A 196 7.17 12.30 3.02
CA PRO A 196 5.95 12.62 2.30
C PRO A 196 6.19 12.60 0.78
N CYS A 197 5.53 11.68 0.08
CA CYS A 197 5.62 11.54 -1.36
C CYS A 197 4.28 11.08 -1.91
N TYR A 198 3.51 12.03 -2.41
CA TYR A 198 2.17 11.81 -2.92
C TYR A 198 2.14 12.11 -4.42
N LYS A 199 2.15 11.07 -5.23
CA LYS A 199 2.14 11.17 -6.70
C LYS A 199 1.01 10.34 -7.28
N ASN A 200 0.22 10.92 -8.14
CA ASN A 200 -0.80 10.18 -8.91
C ASN A 200 -0.21 9.76 -10.27
N GLU A 201 0.82 8.93 -10.20
CA GLU A 201 1.57 8.41 -11.33
C GLU A 201 1.61 6.88 -11.23
N SER A 202 1.83 6.21 -12.36
CA SER A 202 1.96 4.75 -12.43
C SER A 202 3.00 4.31 -13.43
N TYR A 203 3.64 3.16 -13.12
CA TYR A 203 4.71 2.60 -13.95
C TYR A 203 4.63 1.07 -13.94
N PRO A 204 4.96 0.40 -15.06
CA PRO A 204 5.14 -1.05 -15.07
C PRO A 204 6.29 -1.42 -14.13
N LEU A 205 6.13 -2.53 -13.42
CA LEU A 205 7.12 -3.02 -12.46
C LEU A 205 8.28 -3.70 -13.20
N ALA A 206 9.53 -3.31 -12.90
CA ALA A 206 10.73 -3.94 -13.43
C ALA A 206 11.24 -5.07 -12.54
N ALA A 207 11.27 -4.85 -11.22
CA ALA A 207 11.80 -5.82 -10.25
C ALA A 207 11.39 -5.48 -8.82
N CYS A 208 11.51 -6.48 -7.93
CA CYS A 208 11.44 -6.32 -6.49
C CYS A 208 12.76 -6.70 -5.85
N LEU A 209 13.21 -5.95 -4.83
CA LEU A 209 14.42 -6.21 -4.06
C LEU A 209 14.12 -6.30 -2.57
N ARG A 210 14.33 -7.48 -1.97
CA ARG A 210 14.33 -7.65 -0.53
C ARG A 210 15.69 -7.24 0.02
N LEU A 211 15.72 -6.19 0.85
CA LEU A 211 16.94 -5.67 1.46
C LEU A 211 17.29 -6.42 2.75
N SER A 212 18.57 -6.60 3.01
CA SER A 212 19.14 -6.91 4.31
C SER A 212 20.47 -6.20 4.52
N GLN A 213 20.76 -5.81 5.76
CA GLN A 213 22.03 -5.19 6.11
C GLN A 213 23.14 -6.24 6.13
N ALA A 214 24.27 -5.93 5.50
CA ALA A 214 25.45 -6.79 5.47
C ALA A 214 26.73 -5.95 5.39
N PRO A 215 27.91 -6.46 5.78
CA PRO A 215 29.18 -5.76 5.64
C PRO A 215 29.79 -5.86 4.22
N TYR A 216 28.97 -6.20 3.22
CA TYR A 216 29.34 -6.33 1.81
C TYR A 216 28.10 -6.09 0.94
N ASN A 217 28.30 -5.88 -0.36
CA ASN A 217 27.24 -5.76 -1.35
C ASN A 217 27.14 -7.02 -2.20
N GLN A 218 26.01 -7.72 -2.12
CA GLN A 218 25.72 -8.91 -2.92
C GLN A 218 24.25 -8.96 -3.30
N ILE A 219 23.97 -9.23 -4.57
CA ILE A 219 22.61 -9.41 -5.09
C ILE A 219 22.43 -10.84 -5.61
N LYS A 220 21.29 -11.44 -5.33
CA LYS A 220 20.93 -12.79 -5.76
C LYS A 220 19.48 -12.84 -6.22
N ARG A 221 19.21 -13.41 -7.40
CA ARG A 221 17.85 -13.70 -7.84
C ARG A 221 17.24 -14.80 -6.97
N LEU A 222 16.01 -14.59 -6.53
CA LEU A 222 15.26 -15.54 -5.74
C LEU A 222 14.48 -16.51 -6.63
N SER A 223 14.27 -17.74 -6.16
CA SER A 223 13.27 -18.63 -6.73
C SER A 223 11.85 -18.12 -6.47
N VAL A 224 10.85 -18.64 -7.18
CA VAL A 224 9.44 -18.22 -7.00
C VAL A 224 9.00 -18.36 -5.53
N ALA A 225 9.30 -19.50 -4.89
CA ALA A 225 8.95 -19.72 -3.48
C ALA A 225 9.65 -18.75 -2.52
N GLN A 226 10.95 -18.47 -2.76
CA GLN A 226 11.69 -17.48 -1.99
C GLN A 226 11.17 -16.05 -2.25
N GLY A 227 10.79 -15.74 -3.50
CA GLY A 227 10.19 -14.47 -3.89
C GLY A 227 8.83 -14.23 -3.20
N TYR A 228 7.99 -15.25 -3.10
CA TYR A 228 6.75 -15.20 -2.34
C TYR A 228 7.02 -14.87 -0.87
N GLY A 229 7.94 -15.60 -0.21
CA GLY A 229 8.34 -15.33 1.17
C GLY A 229 8.98 -13.94 1.38
N ALA A 230 9.56 -13.34 0.34
CA ALA A 230 10.11 -11.97 0.39
C ALA A 230 9.04 -10.88 0.27
N LEU A 231 7.99 -11.13 -0.52
CA LEU A 231 6.90 -10.18 -0.81
C LEU A 231 5.78 -10.20 0.23
N HIS A 232 5.33 -11.40 0.62
CA HIS A 232 4.17 -11.60 1.47
C HIS A 232 4.21 -10.79 2.79
N PRO A 233 5.34 -10.69 3.53
CA PRO A 233 5.41 -9.88 4.74
C PRO A 233 5.23 -8.37 4.53
N SER A 234 5.25 -7.90 3.27
CA SER A 234 5.01 -6.50 2.91
C SER A 234 3.54 -6.23 2.53
N CYS A 235 2.68 -7.25 2.51
CA CYS A 235 1.24 -7.12 2.32
C CYS A 235 0.55 -6.72 3.62
N PRO A 236 -0.72 -6.22 3.57
CA PRO A 236 -1.46 -5.82 4.75
C PRO A 236 -1.60 -6.97 5.78
N PRO A 237 -1.04 -6.84 6.99
CA PRO A 237 -1.13 -7.90 7.99
C PRO A 237 -2.58 -8.11 8.48
N ASP A 238 -3.42 -7.08 8.40
CA ASP A 238 -4.84 -7.13 8.76
C ASP A 238 -5.60 -8.19 7.96
N PHE A 239 -5.20 -8.44 6.71
CA PHE A 239 -5.88 -9.35 5.80
C PHE A 239 -5.37 -10.79 5.86
N ALA A 240 -4.26 -11.04 6.55
CA ALA A 240 -3.57 -12.34 6.57
C ALA A 240 -4.39 -13.49 7.19
N TYR A 241 -5.40 -13.17 8.00
CA TYR A 241 -6.24 -14.16 8.71
C TYR A 241 -7.68 -14.22 8.17
N SER A 242 -7.98 -13.55 7.07
CA SER A 242 -9.21 -13.69 6.30
C SER A 242 -8.91 -14.56 5.09
N ASP A 243 -9.45 -15.77 5.02
CA ASP A 243 -9.17 -16.70 3.92
C ASP A 243 -9.40 -16.04 2.56
N GLU A 244 -10.52 -15.33 2.40
CA GLU A 244 -10.88 -14.65 1.16
C GLU A 244 -9.89 -13.54 0.76
N LEU A 245 -9.55 -12.64 1.69
CA LEU A 245 -8.62 -11.54 1.40
C LEU A 245 -7.20 -12.08 1.19
N TYR A 246 -6.83 -13.12 1.94
CA TYR A 246 -5.55 -13.81 1.78
C TYR A 246 -5.42 -14.44 0.39
N ASP A 247 -6.47 -15.09 -0.11
CA ASP A 247 -6.49 -15.70 -1.43
C ASP A 247 -6.30 -14.66 -2.53
N TYR A 248 -7.02 -13.52 -2.48
CA TYR A 248 -6.83 -12.42 -3.45
C TYR A 248 -5.40 -11.87 -3.44
N ILE A 249 -4.80 -11.72 -2.25
CA ILE A 249 -3.40 -11.28 -2.14
C ILE A 249 -2.46 -12.33 -2.74
N SER A 250 -2.67 -13.61 -2.45
CA SER A 250 -1.85 -14.71 -2.94
C SER A 250 -1.89 -14.82 -4.46
N ASP A 251 -3.06 -14.65 -5.07
CA ASP A 251 -3.25 -14.62 -6.53
C ASP A 251 -2.53 -13.43 -7.16
N THR A 252 -2.62 -12.26 -6.53
CA THR A 252 -1.93 -11.04 -6.98
C THR A 252 -0.41 -11.21 -6.92
N LEU A 253 0.13 -11.78 -5.82
CA LEU A 253 1.56 -12.05 -5.68
C LEU A 253 2.03 -13.14 -6.65
N SER A 254 1.23 -14.17 -6.91
CA SER A 254 1.54 -15.22 -7.89
C SER A 254 1.64 -14.67 -9.29
N SER A 255 0.74 -13.76 -9.66
CA SER A 255 0.76 -13.05 -10.94
C SER A 255 2.02 -12.17 -11.06
N LEU A 256 2.37 -11.41 -10.02
CA LEU A 256 3.59 -10.62 -9.98
C LEU A 256 4.83 -11.49 -10.15
N LEU A 257 4.94 -12.60 -9.42
CA LEU A 257 6.11 -13.49 -9.44
C LEU A 257 6.30 -14.20 -10.79
N SER A 258 5.23 -14.35 -11.55
CA SER A 258 5.27 -14.91 -12.90
C SER A 258 5.79 -13.90 -13.92
N ALA A 259 5.64 -12.59 -13.66
CA ALA A 259 5.93 -11.52 -14.61
C ALA A 259 7.29 -10.86 -14.37
N VAL A 260 7.74 -10.70 -13.11
CA VAL A 260 8.95 -9.93 -12.80
C VAL A 260 9.88 -10.67 -11.84
N PRO A 261 11.21 -10.42 -11.93
CA PRO A 261 12.18 -11.00 -11.04
C PRO A 261 12.12 -10.39 -9.63
N VAL A 262 12.37 -11.24 -8.64
CA VAL A 262 12.59 -10.82 -7.26
C VAL A 262 14.03 -11.15 -6.87
N TYR A 263 14.70 -10.18 -6.24
CA TYR A 263 16.08 -10.31 -5.80
C TYR A 263 16.19 -10.14 -4.27
N HIS A 264 17.20 -10.74 -3.69
CA HIS A 264 17.70 -10.40 -2.37
C HIS A 264 18.98 -9.59 -2.53
N LEU A 265 19.01 -8.41 -1.89
CA LEU A 265 20.18 -7.54 -1.84
C LEU A 265 20.67 -7.43 -0.40
N ALA A 266 21.77 -8.11 -0.10
CA ALA A 266 22.55 -7.94 1.13
C ALA A 266 23.52 -6.79 0.90
N CYS A 267 23.42 -5.67 1.64
CA CYS A 267 24.18 -4.49 1.28
C CYS A 267 24.60 -3.58 2.44
N LEU A 268 25.63 -2.81 2.15
CA LEU A 268 26.02 -1.60 2.85
C LEU A 268 25.11 -0.41 2.43
N PRO A 269 25.01 0.64 3.24
CA PRO A 269 24.30 1.87 2.87
C PRO A 269 25.19 2.81 2.05
N ASP A 270 25.68 2.37 0.89
CA ASP A 270 26.63 3.09 0.04
C ASP A 270 26.20 3.19 -1.44
N ALA A 271 26.93 3.95 -2.24
CA ALA A 271 26.68 4.15 -3.66
C ALA A 271 26.84 2.86 -4.47
N ASP A 272 27.80 2.00 -4.08
CA ASP A 272 28.07 0.75 -4.79
C ASP A 272 26.87 -0.21 -4.71
N ALA A 273 26.15 -0.22 -3.57
CA ALA A 273 24.89 -0.97 -3.44
C ALA A 273 23.80 -0.46 -4.40
N ALA A 274 23.69 0.86 -4.58
CA ALA A 274 22.75 1.45 -5.52
C ALA A 274 23.11 1.08 -6.97
N HIS A 275 24.38 1.21 -7.37
CA HIS A 275 24.86 0.80 -8.69
C HIS A 275 24.69 -0.69 -8.94
N LEU A 276 25.05 -1.56 -7.97
CA LEU A 276 24.87 -3.00 -8.09
C LEU A 276 23.42 -3.39 -8.37
N SER A 277 22.49 -2.81 -7.64
CA SER A 277 21.05 -3.08 -7.84
C SER A 277 20.53 -2.52 -9.18
N HIS A 278 20.95 -1.31 -9.56
CA HIS A 278 20.63 -0.70 -10.84
C HIS A 278 21.12 -1.54 -12.01
N ASP A 279 22.43 -1.87 -12.04
CA ASP A 279 23.05 -2.61 -13.14
C ASP A 279 22.51 -4.04 -13.29
N THR A 280 22.09 -4.66 -12.17
CA THR A 280 21.43 -5.96 -12.21
C THR A 280 20.06 -5.91 -12.88
N ILE A 281 19.30 -4.83 -12.67
CA ILE A 281 17.91 -4.71 -13.17
C ILE A 281 17.87 -4.15 -14.59
N PHE A 282 18.69 -3.13 -14.88
CA PHE A 282 18.62 -2.37 -16.13
C PHE A 282 19.81 -2.63 -17.08
N GLY A 283 20.80 -3.40 -16.63
CA GLY A 283 22.06 -3.58 -17.34
C GLY A 283 23.03 -2.42 -17.10
N VAL A 284 24.31 -2.66 -17.34
CA VAL A 284 25.34 -1.61 -17.29
C VAL A 284 25.05 -0.64 -18.42
N CYS A 285 24.77 0.64 -18.12
CA CYS A 285 24.73 1.67 -19.14
C CYS A 285 26.08 1.66 -19.87
N GLY A 286 26.08 1.24 -21.13
CA GLY A 286 27.28 1.26 -21.97
C GLY A 286 27.90 2.66 -21.97
N LYS A 287 29.17 2.72 -21.57
CA LYS A 287 30.00 3.90 -21.72
C LYS A 287 30.19 4.24 -23.17
#